data_9e6006005886bec7262d307c50cbf147
#
_entry.id   9e6006005886bec7262d307c50cbf147
#
_cell.length_a   1.000
_cell.length_b   1.000
_cell.length_c   1.000
_cell.angle_alpha   90.00
_cell.angle_beta   90.00
_cell.angle_gamma   90.00
#
_symmetry.space_group_name_H-M   'P 1'
#
loop_
_entity.id
_entity.type
_entity.pdbx_description
1 polymer ?
#
loop_
_entity_poly.entity_id
_entity_poly.type
_entity_poly.pdbx_seq_one_letter_code
_entity_poly.pdbx_strand_id
1 'polypeptide(L)'
;LSNKKEKNKMISYKQLGFVNTREMFAKAFKGGYAIPAYNFNNMEQIQAIVVACVETQSPVILQVSSGARKYANHILLQYVGQGAVEMMKAHAKEKGLKPIPMALHLDHGDTFELAKSCIESGFSSVMIDASHHPFEENIKLTRQVVEYAHKHDVTVEGELGVLAGIEDDVSAEHSTYTDPKDVVKFVKETNVDSLAISIG
;
A
#
# COMPACT_ATOMS: atom_id res chain seq x y z
N LEU A 1 -7.67 16.86 -36.82
CA LEU A 1 -8.21 15.90 -35.85
C LEU A 1 -7.58 16.19 -34.47
N SER A 2 -8.35 16.89 -33.62
CA SER A 2 -7.94 17.31 -32.27
C SER A 2 -7.85 16.10 -31.36
N ASN A 3 -6.62 15.66 -31.02
CA ASN A 3 -6.36 14.74 -29.95
C ASN A 3 -6.65 15.46 -28.61
N LYS A 4 -7.91 15.49 -28.17
CA LYS A 4 -8.21 15.68 -26.76
C LYS A 4 -7.70 14.43 -26.05
N LYS A 5 -6.53 14.52 -25.37
CA LYS A 5 -6.15 13.59 -24.31
C LYS A 5 -7.31 13.63 -23.31
N GLU A 6 -8.15 12.60 -23.30
CA GLU A 6 -9.05 12.38 -22.16
C GLU A 6 -8.16 12.33 -20.93
N LYS A 7 -8.28 13.34 -20.07
CA LYS A 7 -7.67 13.28 -18.73
C LYS A 7 -8.36 12.10 -18.05
N ASN A 8 -7.64 11.00 -17.86
CA ASN A 8 -8.12 9.91 -17.03
C ASN A 8 -8.63 10.52 -15.72
N LYS A 9 -9.93 10.38 -15.48
CA LYS A 9 -10.56 10.93 -14.28
C LYS A 9 -10.03 10.12 -13.09
N MET A 10 -9.38 10.80 -12.16
CA MET A 10 -8.90 10.21 -10.91
C MET A 10 -10.06 9.46 -10.23
N ILE A 11 -9.79 8.24 -9.80
CA ILE A 11 -10.74 7.39 -9.06
C ILE A 11 -10.30 7.37 -7.61
N SER A 12 -11.19 7.80 -6.71
CA SER A 12 -10.91 7.72 -5.28
C SER A 12 -11.08 6.29 -4.77
N TYR A 13 -10.19 5.84 -3.91
CA TYR A 13 -10.30 4.55 -3.23
C TYR A 13 -11.64 4.36 -2.50
N LYS A 14 -12.23 5.45 -2.01
CA LYS A 14 -13.56 5.43 -1.36
C LYS A 14 -14.67 5.01 -2.32
N GLN A 15 -14.56 5.38 -3.60
CA GLN A 15 -15.52 4.94 -4.63
C GLN A 15 -15.41 3.44 -4.92
N LEU A 16 -14.21 2.86 -4.71
CA LEU A 16 -13.97 1.43 -4.85
C LEU A 16 -14.32 0.64 -3.56
N GLY A 17 -14.63 1.35 -2.46
CA GLY A 17 -15.01 0.75 -1.19
C GLY A 17 -13.84 0.37 -0.28
N PHE A 18 -12.63 0.79 -0.59
CA PHE A 18 -11.48 0.64 0.28
C PHE A 18 -11.44 1.69 1.39
N VAL A 19 -10.64 1.43 2.42
CA VAL A 19 -10.25 2.37 3.47
C VAL A 19 -8.75 2.62 3.41
N ASN A 20 -8.25 3.75 3.91
CA ASN A 20 -6.82 3.93 4.13
C ASN A 20 -6.36 3.25 5.43
N THR A 21 -5.05 3.17 5.65
CA THR A 21 -4.50 2.41 6.77
C THR A 21 -4.54 3.15 8.11
N ARG A 22 -4.84 4.46 8.14
CA ARG A 22 -4.70 5.30 9.35
C ARG A 22 -5.51 4.79 10.54
N GLU A 23 -6.83 4.59 10.36
CA GLU A 23 -7.66 4.04 11.44
C GLU A 23 -7.38 2.57 11.73
N MET A 24 -6.99 1.80 10.70
CA MET A 24 -6.63 0.40 10.86
C MET A 24 -5.43 0.27 11.81
N PHE A 25 -4.36 1.03 11.56
CA PHE A 25 -3.15 1.04 12.40
C PHE A 25 -3.42 1.60 13.80
N ALA A 26 -4.20 2.66 13.93
CA ALA A 26 -4.55 3.20 15.24
C ALA A 26 -5.30 2.17 16.11
N LYS A 27 -6.21 1.39 15.51
CA LYS A 27 -6.93 0.31 16.20
C LYS A 27 -6.02 -0.86 16.54
N ALA A 28 -5.14 -1.26 15.62
CA ALA A 28 -4.18 -2.34 15.80
C ALA A 28 -3.20 -2.02 16.93
N PHE A 29 -2.63 -0.81 16.92
CA PHE A 29 -1.73 -0.35 17.97
C PHE A 29 -2.41 -0.33 19.35
N LYS A 30 -3.61 0.23 19.45
CA LYS A 30 -4.38 0.25 20.72
C LYS A 30 -4.80 -1.15 21.16
N GLY A 31 -5.11 -2.04 20.22
CA GLY A 31 -5.58 -3.39 20.48
C GLY A 31 -4.47 -4.41 20.69
N GLY A 32 -3.20 -4.06 20.42
CA GLY A 32 -2.05 -4.96 20.53
C GLY A 32 -2.09 -6.13 19.54
N TYR A 33 -2.56 -5.89 18.30
CA TYR A 33 -2.58 -6.90 17.24
C TYR A 33 -1.92 -6.40 15.95
N ALA A 34 -1.47 -7.33 15.11
CA ALA A 34 -0.93 -7.04 13.79
C ALA A 34 -2.04 -7.09 12.72
N ILE A 35 -1.85 -6.33 11.65
CA ILE A 35 -2.70 -6.40 10.45
C ILE A 35 -1.91 -7.13 9.37
N PRO A 36 -2.47 -8.19 8.75
CA PRO A 36 -1.79 -8.87 7.66
C PRO A 36 -1.78 -8.01 6.39
N ALA A 37 -0.65 -8.04 5.71
CA ALA A 37 -0.47 -7.46 4.38
C ALA A 37 -0.10 -8.58 3.42
N TYR A 38 -0.96 -8.83 2.43
CA TYR A 38 -0.81 -9.94 1.51
C TYR A 38 -0.66 -9.45 0.08
N ASN A 39 0.44 -9.88 -0.57
CA ASN A 39 0.65 -9.66 -1.98
C ASN A 39 -0.29 -10.55 -2.81
N PHE A 40 -0.85 -9.98 -3.87
CA PHE A 40 -1.62 -10.73 -4.84
C PHE A 40 -1.30 -10.27 -6.27
N ASN A 41 -1.39 -11.20 -7.21
CA ASN A 41 -1.21 -10.92 -8.63
C ASN A 41 -2.21 -11.69 -9.53
N ASN A 42 -3.08 -12.48 -8.93
CA ASN A 42 -4.11 -13.24 -9.64
C ASN A 42 -5.40 -13.37 -8.83
N MET A 43 -6.44 -13.86 -9.48
CA MET A 43 -7.78 -13.95 -8.92
C MET A 43 -7.86 -14.98 -7.78
N GLU A 44 -7.14 -16.08 -7.89
CA GLU A 44 -7.17 -17.18 -6.92
C GLU A 44 -6.60 -16.73 -5.58
N GLN A 45 -5.51 -16.00 -5.60
CA GLN A 45 -4.89 -15.46 -4.38
C GLN A 45 -5.83 -14.48 -3.68
N ILE A 46 -6.41 -13.52 -4.42
CA ILE A 46 -7.27 -12.51 -3.80
C ILE A 46 -8.55 -13.12 -3.23
N GLN A 47 -9.11 -14.14 -3.88
CA GLN A 47 -10.26 -14.88 -3.35
C GLN A 47 -9.93 -15.57 -2.03
N ALA A 48 -8.80 -16.29 -1.97
CA ALA A 48 -8.36 -16.97 -0.76
C ALA A 48 -8.12 -15.99 0.40
N ILE A 49 -7.44 -14.86 0.15
CA ILE A 49 -7.18 -13.81 1.13
C ILE A 49 -8.50 -13.25 1.68
N VAL A 50 -9.42 -12.87 0.78
CA VAL A 50 -10.69 -12.25 1.17
C VAL A 50 -11.54 -13.21 2.01
N VAL A 51 -11.66 -14.47 1.60
CA VAL A 51 -12.43 -15.48 2.36
C VAL A 51 -11.84 -15.66 3.75
N ALA A 52 -10.54 -15.91 3.85
CA ALA A 52 -9.87 -16.13 5.13
C ALA A 52 -10.01 -14.92 6.07
N CYS A 53 -9.82 -13.71 5.56
CA CYS A 53 -9.91 -12.49 6.37
C CYS A 53 -11.35 -12.19 6.82
N VAL A 54 -12.36 -12.46 5.99
CA VAL A 54 -13.77 -12.32 6.41
C VAL A 54 -14.12 -13.34 7.49
N GLU A 55 -13.76 -14.60 7.32
CA GLU A 55 -14.09 -15.66 8.29
C GLU A 55 -13.40 -15.47 9.64
N THR A 56 -12.20 -14.88 9.64
CA THR A 56 -11.47 -14.53 10.88
C THR A 56 -11.78 -13.12 11.39
N GLN A 57 -12.64 -12.35 10.70
CA GLN A 57 -12.96 -10.95 11.01
C GLN A 57 -11.71 -10.06 11.12
N SER A 58 -10.67 -10.39 10.33
CA SER A 58 -9.41 -9.67 10.30
C SER A 58 -9.44 -8.53 9.28
N PRO A 59 -9.06 -7.30 9.64
CA PRO A 59 -8.74 -6.28 8.64
C PRO A 59 -7.56 -6.74 7.79
N VAL A 60 -7.46 -6.25 6.54
CA VAL A 60 -6.42 -6.70 5.61
C VAL A 60 -5.90 -5.57 4.74
N ILE A 61 -4.59 -5.62 4.46
CA ILE A 61 -3.93 -4.83 3.43
C ILE A 61 -3.67 -5.75 2.23
N LEU A 62 -4.27 -5.41 1.09
CA LEU A 62 -4.02 -6.07 -0.19
C LEU A 62 -2.87 -5.36 -0.87
N GLN A 63 -1.72 -6.02 -1.01
CA GLN A 63 -0.50 -5.45 -1.57
C GLN A 63 -0.33 -5.79 -3.05
N VAL A 64 0.17 -4.81 -3.80
CA VAL A 64 0.47 -4.95 -5.21
C VAL A 64 1.84 -4.34 -5.49
N SER A 65 2.82 -5.16 -5.83
CA SER A 65 4.15 -4.70 -6.25
C SER A 65 4.13 -4.12 -7.67
N SER A 66 5.20 -3.44 -8.05
CA SER A 66 5.39 -2.94 -9.42
C SER A 66 5.39 -4.09 -10.44
N GLY A 67 5.99 -5.24 -10.10
CA GLY A 67 5.97 -6.47 -10.89
C GLY A 67 4.56 -7.03 -11.07
N ALA A 68 3.76 -7.11 -10.01
CA ALA A 68 2.37 -7.53 -10.07
C ALA A 68 1.51 -6.61 -10.95
N ARG A 69 1.73 -5.29 -10.90
CA ARG A 69 1.06 -4.32 -11.78
C ARG A 69 1.39 -4.53 -13.25
N LYS A 70 2.64 -4.83 -13.58
CA LYS A 70 3.05 -5.15 -14.96
C LYS A 70 2.42 -6.44 -15.44
N TYR A 71 2.43 -7.49 -14.58
CA TYR A 71 1.87 -8.81 -14.89
C TYR A 71 0.36 -8.76 -15.14
N ALA A 72 -0.40 -8.24 -14.20
CA ALA A 72 -1.86 -8.28 -14.23
C ALA A 72 -2.52 -7.12 -15.00
N ASN A 73 -1.76 -6.13 -15.46
CA ASN A 73 -2.23 -4.87 -16.02
C ASN A 73 -2.97 -3.99 -15.00
N HIS A 74 -2.57 -2.72 -14.90
CA HIS A 74 -3.09 -1.78 -13.89
C HIS A 74 -4.61 -1.51 -14.00
N ILE A 75 -5.19 -1.59 -15.21
CA ILE A 75 -6.63 -1.43 -15.41
C ILE A 75 -7.37 -2.65 -14.85
N LEU A 76 -6.89 -3.87 -15.15
CA LEU A 76 -7.50 -5.09 -14.62
C LEU A 76 -7.40 -5.16 -13.10
N LEU A 77 -6.26 -4.79 -12.52
CA LEU A 77 -6.07 -4.76 -11.06
C LEU A 77 -7.08 -3.86 -10.34
N GLN A 78 -7.43 -2.72 -10.93
CA GLN A 78 -8.46 -1.84 -10.38
C GLN A 78 -9.82 -2.56 -10.26
N TYR A 79 -10.24 -3.28 -11.31
CA TYR A 79 -11.50 -4.02 -11.30
C TYR A 79 -11.43 -5.26 -10.42
N VAL A 80 -10.30 -5.94 -10.38
CA VAL A 80 -10.06 -7.08 -9.46
C VAL A 80 -10.15 -6.59 -8.01
N GLY A 81 -9.53 -5.46 -7.68
CA GLY A 81 -9.62 -4.85 -6.36
C GLY A 81 -11.05 -4.45 -5.99
N GLN A 82 -11.79 -3.81 -6.90
CA GLN A 82 -13.20 -3.49 -6.68
C GLN A 82 -14.04 -4.76 -6.51
N GLY A 83 -13.80 -5.78 -7.34
CA GLY A 83 -14.46 -7.08 -7.23
C GLY A 83 -14.20 -7.75 -5.88
N ALA A 84 -12.99 -7.62 -5.33
CA ALA A 84 -12.66 -8.15 -4.01
C ALA A 84 -13.48 -7.49 -2.88
N VAL A 85 -13.72 -6.18 -2.96
CA VAL A 85 -14.57 -5.47 -1.99
C VAL A 85 -16.02 -5.96 -2.06
N GLU A 86 -16.57 -6.13 -3.25
CA GLU A 86 -17.94 -6.62 -3.41
C GLU A 86 -18.06 -8.10 -2.98
N MET A 87 -17.07 -8.94 -3.30
CA MET A 87 -16.98 -10.32 -2.83
C MET A 87 -16.90 -10.37 -1.29
N MET A 88 -16.10 -9.53 -0.66
CA MET A 88 -15.98 -9.44 0.79
C MET A 88 -17.34 -9.15 1.43
N LYS A 89 -18.08 -8.16 0.91
CA LYS A 89 -19.43 -7.81 1.41
C LYS A 89 -20.42 -8.95 1.25
N ALA A 90 -20.41 -9.61 0.08
CA ALA A 90 -21.28 -10.74 -0.21
C ALA A 90 -21.00 -11.93 0.71
N HIS A 91 -19.74 -12.30 0.86
CA HIS A 91 -19.31 -13.42 1.70
C HIS A 91 -19.60 -13.15 3.20
N ALA A 92 -19.32 -11.95 3.67
CA ALA A 92 -19.67 -11.54 5.03
C ALA A 92 -21.18 -11.66 5.29
N LYS A 93 -22.00 -11.20 4.36
CA LYS A 93 -23.49 -11.31 4.45
C LYS A 93 -23.95 -12.77 4.47
N GLU A 94 -23.39 -13.61 3.60
CA GLU A 94 -23.71 -15.04 3.53
C GLU A 94 -23.41 -15.75 4.85
N LYS A 95 -22.27 -15.42 5.47
CA LYS A 95 -21.83 -16.00 6.75
C LYS A 95 -22.46 -15.34 7.99
N GLY A 96 -23.28 -14.32 7.84
CA GLY A 96 -23.82 -13.56 8.97
C GLY A 96 -22.75 -12.75 9.73
N LEU A 97 -21.64 -12.41 9.06
CA LEU A 97 -20.50 -11.68 9.59
C LEU A 97 -20.56 -10.20 9.17
N LYS A 98 -19.68 -9.37 9.77
CA LYS A 98 -19.56 -7.96 9.38
C LYS A 98 -18.55 -7.83 8.23
N PRO A 99 -18.75 -6.85 7.31
CA PRO A 99 -17.70 -6.43 6.39
C PRO A 99 -16.45 -6.00 7.14
N ILE A 100 -15.29 -6.36 6.61
CA ILE A 100 -13.98 -6.03 7.20
C ILE A 100 -13.35 -4.80 6.51
N PRO A 101 -12.52 -4.00 7.21
CA PRO A 101 -11.72 -2.97 6.58
C PRO A 101 -10.67 -3.59 5.63
N MET A 102 -10.61 -3.09 4.40
CA MET A 102 -9.65 -3.51 3.39
C MET A 102 -8.94 -2.29 2.82
N ALA A 103 -7.62 -2.29 2.80
CA ALA A 103 -6.79 -1.29 2.13
C ALA A 103 -6.18 -1.89 0.86
N LEU A 104 -6.06 -1.09 -0.20
CA LEU A 104 -5.29 -1.42 -1.40
C LEU A 104 -3.99 -0.62 -1.37
N HIS A 105 -2.85 -1.30 -1.39
CA HIS A 105 -1.54 -0.74 -1.11
C HIS A 105 -0.54 -1.02 -2.24
N LEU A 106 0.19 0.02 -2.65
CA LEU A 106 1.38 -0.15 -3.48
C LEU A 106 2.54 -0.62 -2.61
N ASP A 107 3.12 -1.76 -2.94
CA ASP A 107 4.25 -2.37 -2.28
C ASP A 107 5.55 -2.04 -3.03
N HIS A 108 6.55 -1.54 -2.33
CA HIS A 108 7.85 -1.11 -2.86
C HIS A 108 7.78 -0.23 -4.13
N GLY A 109 7.10 0.91 -4.04
CA GLY A 109 7.12 1.90 -5.10
C GLY A 109 8.47 2.62 -5.13
N ASP A 110 9.11 2.70 -6.31
CA ASP A 110 10.45 3.26 -6.52
C ASP A 110 10.46 4.73 -6.96
N THR A 111 9.32 5.25 -7.42
CA THR A 111 9.23 6.59 -7.99
C THR A 111 7.98 7.33 -7.57
N PHE A 112 8.08 8.66 -7.53
CA PHE A 112 6.92 9.52 -7.32
C PHE A 112 5.81 9.29 -8.37
N GLU A 113 6.18 9.09 -9.62
CA GLU A 113 5.26 8.87 -10.73
C GLU A 113 4.46 7.59 -10.56
N LEU A 114 5.10 6.51 -10.08
CA LEU A 114 4.42 5.26 -9.80
C LEU A 114 3.45 5.41 -8.63
N ALA A 115 3.88 5.99 -7.51
CA ALA A 115 3.04 6.26 -6.36
C ALA A 115 1.82 7.13 -6.75
N LYS A 116 2.06 8.21 -7.50
CA LYS A 116 1.01 9.08 -8.04
C LYS A 116 0.03 8.33 -8.93
N SER A 117 0.52 7.50 -9.86
CA SER A 117 -0.33 6.68 -10.74
C SER A 117 -1.22 5.71 -9.95
N CYS A 118 -0.70 5.11 -8.86
CA CYS A 118 -1.47 4.26 -7.97
C CYS A 118 -2.57 5.04 -7.24
N ILE A 119 -2.25 6.20 -6.67
CA ILE A 119 -3.21 7.08 -6.00
C ILE A 119 -4.34 7.48 -6.96
N GLU A 120 -3.99 7.91 -8.17
CA GLU A 120 -4.97 8.29 -9.20
C GLU A 120 -5.84 7.12 -9.69
N SER A 121 -5.38 5.88 -9.50
CA SER A 121 -6.09 4.64 -9.85
C SER A 121 -6.88 4.04 -8.69
N GLY A 122 -6.97 4.71 -7.52
CA GLY A 122 -7.80 4.28 -6.40
C GLY A 122 -7.09 3.42 -5.36
N PHE A 123 -5.76 3.48 -5.28
CA PHE A 123 -5.04 2.93 -4.13
C PHE A 123 -5.30 3.80 -2.88
N SER A 124 -5.50 3.15 -1.75
CA SER A 124 -5.80 3.80 -0.47
C SER A 124 -4.56 4.02 0.41
N SER A 125 -3.46 3.36 0.03
CA SER A 125 -2.16 3.44 0.66
C SER A 125 -1.06 3.20 -0.37
N VAL A 126 0.10 3.83 -0.22
CA VAL A 126 1.26 3.61 -1.08
C VAL A 126 2.53 3.58 -0.25
N MET A 127 3.45 2.69 -0.59
CA MET A 127 4.81 2.70 -0.07
C MET A 127 5.73 3.38 -1.08
N ILE A 128 6.61 4.24 -0.60
CA ILE A 128 7.75 4.74 -1.35
C ILE A 128 9.02 4.20 -0.71
N ASP A 129 9.68 3.30 -1.43
CA ASP A 129 10.94 2.72 -1.02
C ASP A 129 12.10 3.47 -1.67
N ALA A 130 12.68 4.37 -0.90
CA ALA A 130 13.89 5.11 -1.24
C ALA A 130 15.05 4.77 -0.30
N SER A 131 14.99 3.61 0.35
CA SER A 131 15.97 3.14 1.34
C SER A 131 17.38 2.97 0.77
N HIS A 132 17.48 2.72 -0.53
CA HIS A 132 18.75 2.61 -1.27
C HIS A 132 19.42 3.96 -1.62
N HIS A 133 18.69 5.08 -1.45
CA HIS A 133 19.24 6.42 -1.61
C HIS A 133 19.91 6.93 -0.33
N PRO A 134 20.78 7.96 -0.43
CA PRO A 134 21.25 8.68 0.75
C PRO A 134 20.07 9.19 1.60
N PHE A 135 20.24 9.20 2.92
CA PHE A 135 19.17 9.50 3.88
C PHE A 135 18.39 10.80 3.57
N GLU A 136 19.07 11.88 3.21
CA GLU A 136 18.43 13.15 2.87
C GLU A 136 17.64 13.10 1.56
N GLU A 137 18.08 12.27 0.60
CA GLU A 137 17.34 12.03 -0.64
C GLU A 137 16.10 11.18 -0.41
N ASN A 138 16.21 10.15 0.45
CA ASN A 138 15.07 9.36 0.90
C ASN A 138 14.01 10.27 1.55
N ILE A 139 14.41 11.13 2.50
CA ILE A 139 13.50 12.12 3.11
C ILE A 139 12.82 12.99 2.06
N LYS A 140 13.57 13.52 1.10
CA LYS A 140 13.04 14.40 0.06
C LYS A 140 12.00 13.71 -0.82
N LEU A 141 12.31 12.50 -1.30
CA LEU A 141 11.40 11.74 -2.17
C LEU A 141 10.15 11.30 -1.40
N THR A 142 10.33 10.78 -0.18
CA THR A 142 9.22 10.36 0.68
C THR A 142 8.29 11.53 1.01
N ARG A 143 8.84 12.69 1.38
CA ARG A 143 8.05 13.91 1.61
C ARG A 143 7.24 14.32 0.38
N GLN A 144 7.83 14.27 -0.81
CA GLN A 144 7.14 14.61 -2.06
C GLN A 144 5.92 13.70 -2.28
N VAL A 145 6.05 12.40 -2.01
CA VAL A 145 4.93 11.45 -2.11
C VAL A 145 3.87 11.74 -1.05
N VAL A 146 4.29 11.98 0.21
CA VAL A 146 3.37 12.31 1.31
C VAL A 146 2.56 13.57 1.01
N GLU A 147 3.21 14.65 0.56
CA GLU A 147 2.52 15.89 0.20
C GLU A 147 1.47 15.72 -0.89
N TYR A 148 1.71 14.81 -1.83
CA TYR A 148 0.74 14.48 -2.86
C TYR A 148 -0.39 13.58 -2.32
N ALA A 149 -0.04 12.49 -1.66
CA ALA A 149 -0.97 11.48 -1.16
C ALA A 149 -1.97 12.05 -0.14
N HIS A 150 -1.50 12.87 0.80
CA HIS A 150 -2.35 13.46 1.83
C HIS A 150 -3.42 14.41 1.27
N LYS A 151 -3.19 15.06 0.12
CA LYS A 151 -4.23 15.84 -0.58
C LYS A 151 -5.41 14.98 -1.05
N HIS A 152 -5.20 13.68 -1.17
CA HIS A 152 -6.19 12.70 -1.61
C HIS A 152 -6.65 11.77 -0.49
N ASP A 153 -6.24 12.05 0.76
CA ASP A 153 -6.52 11.23 1.96
C ASP A 153 -5.95 9.80 1.84
N VAL A 154 -4.86 9.62 1.09
CA VAL A 154 -4.13 8.35 0.93
C VAL A 154 -2.98 8.32 1.91
N THR A 155 -2.78 7.18 2.60
CA THR A 155 -1.67 6.99 3.54
C THR A 155 -0.39 6.61 2.82
N VAL A 156 0.75 6.98 3.42
CA VAL A 156 2.08 6.71 2.88
C VAL A 156 2.92 5.93 3.89
N GLU A 157 3.56 4.89 3.39
CA GLU A 157 4.63 4.17 4.07
C GLU A 157 5.97 4.58 3.49
N GLY A 158 6.96 4.83 4.36
CA GLY A 158 8.36 5.01 3.98
C GLY A 158 9.18 3.82 4.40
N GLU A 159 10.45 3.77 4.00
CA GLU A 159 11.38 2.73 4.40
C GLU A 159 12.73 3.28 4.87
N LEU A 160 13.25 2.70 5.95
CA LEU A 160 14.60 2.96 6.46
C LEU A 160 15.35 1.67 6.73
N GLY A 161 16.60 1.66 6.27
CA GLY A 161 17.45 0.49 6.32
C GLY A 161 17.22 -0.42 5.11
N VAL A 162 18.08 -1.41 4.96
CA VAL A 162 18.06 -2.36 3.85
C VAL A 162 18.41 -3.74 4.39
N LEU A 163 17.68 -4.77 4.00
CA LEU A 163 18.05 -6.17 4.27
C LEU A 163 18.79 -6.77 3.07
N ALA A 164 19.82 -7.56 3.36
CA ALA A 164 20.52 -8.32 2.32
C ALA A 164 19.60 -9.41 1.77
N GLY A 165 19.63 -9.60 0.45
CA GLY A 165 18.82 -10.59 -0.25
C GLY A 165 18.20 -10.04 -1.52
N ILE A 166 17.25 -10.78 -2.04
CA ILE A 166 16.42 -10.37 -3.19
C ILE A 166 14.98 -10.38 -2.72
N GLU A 167 14.32 -9.22 -2.84
CA GLU A 167 12.92 -9.04 -2.51
C GLU A 167 12.23 -8.35 -3.68
N ASP A 168 11.38 -9.10 -4.40
CA ASP A 168 10.78 -8.70 -5.67
C ASP A 168 11.83 -8.15 -6.68
N ASP A 169 11.76 -6.85 -6.98
CA ASP A 169 12.66 -6.15 -7.90
C ASP A 169 13.86 -5.47 -7.17
N VAL A 170 13.98 -5.62 -5.84
CA VAL A 170 15.03 -5.00 -5.01
C VAL A 170 16.06 -6.05 -4.60
N SER A 171 17.35 -5.73 -4.70
CA SER A 171 18.44 -6.59 -4.24
C SER A 171 19.51 -5.79 -3.50
N ALA A 172 20.02 -6.35 -2.40
CA ALA A 172 21.12 -5.78 -1.65
C ALA A 172 22.12 -6.87 -1.24
N GLU A 173 23.41 -6.56 -1.31
CA GLU A 173 24.49 -7.49 -0.90
C GLU A 173 24.72 -7.48 0.62
N HIS A 174 24.41 -6.36 1.28
CA HIS A 174 24.62 -6.17 2.71
C HIS A 174 23.40 -5.55 3.37
N SER A 175 23.13 -5.97 4.61
CA SER A 175 22.09 -5.36 5.45
C SER A 175 22.59 -4.07 6.10
N THR A 176 21.74 -3.06 6.10
CA THR A 176 21.89 -1.83 6.88
C THR A 176 20.70 -1.68 7.79
N TYR A 177 20.86 -2.00 9.07
CA TYR A 177 19.76 -1.94 10.02
C TYR A 177 19.37 -0.50 10.33
N THR A 178 18.08 -0.31 10.61
CA THR A 178 17.50 1.00 10.90
C THR A 178 17.99 1.55 12.25
N ASP A 179 18.62 2.74 12.24
CA ASP A 179 18.98 3.45 13.48
C ASP A 179 17.72 4.14 14.06
N PRO A 180 17.34 3.88 15.33
CA PRO A 180 16.21 4.54 15.98
C PRO A 180 16.29 6.08 15.98
N LYS A 181 17.48 6.67 15.94
CA LYS A 181 17.66 8.14 15.85
C LYS A 181 17.25 8.66 14.49
N ASP A 182 17.54 7.92 13.43
CA ASP A 182 17.15 8.27 12.07
C ASP A 182 15.63 8.16 11.89
N VAL A 183 14.97 7.20 12.55
CA VAL A 183 13.51 7.09 12.56
C VAL A 183 12.85 8.37 13.03
N VAL A 184 13.30 8.93 14.15
CA VAL A 184 12.72 10.17 14.73
C VAL A 184 12.83 11.35 13.76
N LYS A 185 14.00 11.52 13.13
CA LYS A 185 14.24 12.57 12.15
C LYS A 185 13.39 12.34 10.89
N PHE A 186 13.42 11.12 10.36
CA PHE A 186 12.70 10.75 9.15
C PHE A 186 11.19 11.00 9.27
N VAL A 187 10.55 10.47 10.30
CA VAL A 187 9.10 10.63 10.53
C VAL A 187 8.74 12.10 10.69
N LYS A 188 9.54 12.87 11.45
CA LYS A 188 9.29 14.29 11.66
C LYS A 188 9.40 15.11 10.38
N GLU A 189 10.34 14.77 9.50
CA GLU A 189 10.62 15.54 8.28
C GLU A 189 9.75 15.10 7.09
N THR A 190 9.31 13.86 7.05
CA THR A 190 8.49 13.33 5.96
C THR A 190 7.00 13.35 6.26
N ASN A 191 6.61 13.24 7.53
CA ASN A 191 5.22 13.08 7.98
C ASN A 191 4.54 11.83 7.40
N VAL A 192 5.29 10.71 7.26
CA VAL A 192 4.74 9.40 6.85
C VAL A 192 3.72 8.87 7.85
N ASP A 193 2.77 8.07 7.38
CA ASP A 193 1.75 7.43 8.22
C ASP A 193 2.25 6.13 8.83
N SER A 194 3.18 5.43 8.17
CA SER A 194 3.85 4.20 8.64
C SER A 194 5.28 4.12 8.11
N LEU A 195 6.09 3.26 8.72
CA LEU A 195 7.50 3.07 8.39
C LEU A 195 7.86 1.60 8.43
N ALA A 196 8.39 1.10 7.31
CA ALA A 196 9.11 -0.16 7.25
C ALA A 196 10.52 0.01 7.81
N ILE A 197 10.91 -0.89 8.71
CA ILE A 197 12.22 -0.86 9.37
C ILE A 197 12.97 -2.17 9.16
N SER A 198 14.27 -2.06 8.91
CA SER A 198 15.18 -3.20 8.75
C SER A 198 15.73 -3.61 10.13
N ILE A 199 15.27 -4.74 10.63
CA ILE A 199 15.64 -5.24 11.99
C ILE A 199 16.15 -6.68 12.00
N GLY A 200 16.34 -7.31 10.84
CA GLY A 200 16.88 -8.66 10.65
C GLY A 200 15.85 -9.65 10.16
#